data_a735675c823c142acca93b52dfd3a50e
#
_entry.id   a735675c823c142acca93b52dfd3a50e
#
_cell.length_a   1.000
_cell.length_b   1.000
_cell.length_c   1.000
_cell.angle_alpha   90.00
_cell.angle_beta   90.00
_cell.angle_gamma   90.00
#
_symmetry.space_group_name_H-M   'P 1'
#
loop_
_entity.id
_entity.type
_entity.pdbx_description
1 polymer ?
#
loop_
_entity_poly.entity_id
_entity_poly.type
_entity_poly.pdbx_seq_one_letter_code
_entity_poly.pdbx_strand_id
1 'polypeptide(L)'
;VKDELEGTVYCCFEEGEESNGGIATMMKALEKYTVDECFALHVYNALEVGKISMVAGPRMAGAVRFDMTFHGRAGHGSRPDLSINPIVPAAHMVGELDSALRNQLNAESIATLGLCTFRAGDTWNIIPETAFLSGSARYFDKEAGPQVLDLIKKSAEATASIHRCTVTYEPTTKVILEPVINDPAVAARVSDGLAEMCGADVLDQDCGRWYASETFSRYMEKCPGALGLLGIKNEKLGSGAPHHNGKFDLDEHAMVLGACSELVFALKN
;
A
#
# COMPACT_ATOMS: atom_id res chain seq x y z
N VAL A 1 3.61 -27.96 -23.48
CA VAL A 1 3.50 -27.18 -22.24
C VAL A 1 2.45 -27.78 -21.31
N LYS A 2 1.20 -28.01 -21.77
CA LYS A 2 0.12 -28.54 -20.91
C LYS A 2 0.45 -29.89 -20.28
N ASP A 3 1.14 -30.77 -21.02
CA ASP A 3 1.53 -32.12 -20.58
C ASP A 3 2.75 -32.10 -19.63
N GLU A 4 3.37 -30.95 -19.45
CA GLU A 4 4.52 -30.72 -18.57
C GLU A 4 4.11 -30.12 -17.21
N LEU A 5 2.83 -29.70 -17.07
CA LEU A 5 2.29 -29.17 -15.83
C LEU A 5 2.06 -30.29 -14.81
N GLU A 6 2.75 -30.22 -13.69
CA GLU A 6 2.52 -31.08 -12.54
C GLU A 6 1.70 -30.31 -11.49
N GLY A 7 0.49 -30.78 -11.16
CA GLY A 7 -0.37 -30.12 -10.19
C GLY A 7 -1.54 -29.32 -10.78
N THR A 8 -2.00 -28.31 -10.07
CA THR A 8 -3.18 -27.52 -10.40
C THR A 8 -2.87 -26.04 -10.36
N VAL A 9 -3.19 -25.33 -11.43
CA VAL A 9 -3.10 -23.86 -11.51
C VAL A 9 -4.49 -23.26 -11.38
N TYR A 10 -4.68 -22.36 -10.42
CA TYR A 10 -5.89 -21.58 -10.24
C TYR A 10 -5.68 -20.17 -10.82
N CYS A 11 -6.40 -19.85 -11.89
CA CYS A 11 -6.42 -18.49 -12.44
C CYS A 11 -7.45 -17.65 -11.63
N CYS A 12 -6.97 -16.71 -10.84
CA CYS A 12 -7.78 -15.85 -9.98
C CYS A 12 -8.03 -14.51 -10.67
N PHE A 13 -9.28 -14.25 -11.08
CA PHE A 13 -9.70 -12.96 -11.65
C PHE A 13 -10.40 -12.14 -10.57
N GLU A 14 -9.67 -11.24 -9.94
CA GLU A 14 -10.19 -10.39 -8.87
C GLU A 14 -11.02 -9.25 -9.44
N GLU A 15 -12.25 -9.08 -8.94
CA GLU A 15 -13.12 -7.98 -9.31
C GLU A 15 -12.76 -6.72 -8.52
N GLY A 16 -12.51 -5.61 -9.23
CA GLY A 16 -12.36 -4.29 -8.62
C GLY A 16 -11.15 -4.16 -7.68
N GLU A 17 -9.99 -4.64 -8.10
CA GLU A 17 -8.74 -4.53 -7.32
C GLU A 17 -8.47 -3.09 -6.89
N GLU A 18 -8.57 -2.11 -7.78
CA GLU A 18 -8.35 -0.68 -7.56
C GLU A 18 -9.23 -0.06 -6.44
N SER A 19 -10.33 -0.71 -6.11
CA SER A 19 -11.25 -0.30 -5.04
C SER A 19 -11.23 -1.20 -3.81
N ASN A 20 -10.39 -2.24 -3.79
CA ASN A 20 -10.40 -3.34 -2.83
C ASN A 20 -11.77 -4.06 -2.72
N GLY A 21 -12.58 -4.00 -3.76
CA GLY A 21 -13.96 -4.49 -3.74
C GLY A 21 -14.08 -6.01 -3.78
N GLY A 22 -13.24 -6.69 -4.55
CA GLY A 22 -13.32 -8.12 -4.83
C GLY A 22 -12.53 -9.02 -3.91
N ILE A 23 -11.48 -8.51 -3.27
CA ILE A 23 -10.52 -9.33 -2.53
C ILE A 23 -11.15 -10.21 -1.45
N ALA A 24 -12.09 -9.69 -0.67
CA ALA A 24 -12.76 -10.48 0.38
C ALA A 24 -13.54 -11.68 -0.20
N THR A 25 -14.20 -11.48 -1.34
CA THR A 25 -14.93 -12.54 -2.06
C THR A 25 -14.00 -13.58 -2.61
N MET A 26 -12.88 -13.15 -3.20
CA MET A 26 -11.84 -14.05 -3.74
C MET A 26 -11.20 -14.86 -2.62
N MET A 27 -10.80 -14.25 -1.51
CA MET A 27 -10.21 -14.95 -0.37
C MET A 27 -11.15 -16.01 0.21
N LYS A 28 -12.43 -15.70 0.32
CA LYS A 28 -13.45 -16.68 0.74
C LYS A 28 -13.61 -17.83 -0.27
N ALA A 29 -13.55 -17.54 -1.56
CA ALA A 29 -13.62 -18.58 -2.59
C ALA A 29 -12.42 -19.54 -2.54
N LEU A 30 -11.24 -19.04 -2.16
CA LEU A 30 -10.00 -19.82 -2.01
C LEU A 30 -9.91 -20.65 -0.72
N GLU A 31 -10.78 -20.42 0.27
CA GLU A 31 -10.76 -21.19 1.54
C GLU A 31 -10.94 -22.69 1.35
N LYS A 32 -11.61 -23.11 0.30
CA LYS A 32 -11.89 -24.54 -0.01
C LYS A 32 -10.73 -25.23 -0.76
N TYR A 33 -9.68 -24.50 -1.13
CA TYR A 33 -8.55 -25.02 -1.85
C TYR A 33 -7.28 -24.96 -0.98
N THR A 34 -6.41 -25.94 -1.15
CA THR A 34 -5.02 -25.83 -0.69
C THR A 34 -4.24 -25.14 -1.80
N VAL A 35 -3.57 -24.07 -1.44
CA VAL A 35 -2.73 -23.29 -2.36
C VAL A 35 -1.33 -23.27 -1.77
N ASP A 36 -0.37 -23.83 -2.49
CA ASP A 36 1.01 -23.96 -2.03
C ASP A 36 1.80 -22.66 -2.24
N GLU A 37 1.57 -21.99 -3.38
CA GLU A 37 2.23 -20.74 -3.76
C GLU A 37 1.29 -19.84 -4.57
N CYS A 38 1.59 -18.55 -4.58
CA CYS A 38 0.87 -17.57 -5.41
C CYS A 38 1.82 -16.67 -6.21
N PHE A 39 1.35 -16.22 -7.37
CA PHE A 39 2.10 -15.35 -8.27
C PHE A 39 1.20 -14.29 -8.89
N ALA A 40 1.73 -13.11 -9.08
CA ALA A 40 1.06 -12.04 -9.82
C ALA A 40 2.07 -11.13 -10.53
N LEU A 41 1.56 -10.35 -11.45
CA LEU A 41 2.27 -9.28 -12.14
C LEU A 41 1.56 -7.96 -11.96
N HIS A 42 2.33 -6.91 -11.79
CA HIS A 42 1.82 -5.56 -11.92
C HIS A 42 2.61 -4.80 -12.97
N VAL A 43 1.94 -4.12 -13.90
CA VAL A 43 2.59 -3.24 -14.86
C VAL A 43 3.26 -2.07 -14.15
N TYR A 44 4.46 -1.69 -14.58
CA TYR A 44 5.22 -0.64 -13.90
C TYR A 44 5.77 0.39 -14.89
N ASN A 45 5.27 1.59 -14.81
CA ASN A 45 5.54 2.67 -15.76
C ASN A 45 6.97 3.24 -15.70
N ALA A 46 7.71 3.01 -14.61
CA ALA A 46 9.08 3.48 -14.50
C ALA A 46 10.10 2.51 -15.09
N LEU A 47 9.68 1.29 -15.44
CA LEU A 47 10.54 0.25 -16.01
C LEU A 47 10.29 0.13 -17.53
N GLU A 48 11.38 0.03 -18.31
CA GLU A 48 11.32 -0.09 -19.76
C GLU A 48 10.65 -1.42 -20.19
N VAL A 49 9.92 -1.38 -21.31
CA VAL A 49 9.36 -2.58 -21.95
C VAL A 49 10.46 -3.60 -22.23
N GLY A 50 10.15 -4.89 -22.05
CA GLY A 50 11.12 -5.98 -22.15
C GLY A 50 11.94 -6.21 -20.88
N LYS A 51 11.65 -5.50 -19.80
CA LYS A 51 12.23 -5.71 -18.49
C LYS A 51 11.18 -6.15 -17.48
N ILE A 52 11.60 -6.94 -16.50
CA ILE A 52 10.79 -7.34 -15.36
C ILE A 52 11.63 -7.35 -14.09
N SER A 53 11.10 -6.84 -13.01
CA SER A 53 11.73 -6.94 -11.69
C SER A 53 11.04 -8.02 -10.86
N MET A 54 11.82 -9.06 -10.49
CA MET A 54 11.40 -10.20 -9.68
C MET A 54 12.29 -10.30 -8.42
N VAL A 55 12.56 -9.18 -7.79
CA VAL A 55 13.45 -9.10 -6.62
C VAL A 55 12.75 -9.62 -5.37
N ALA A 56 13.46 -10.39 -4.55
CA ALA A 56 12.99 -10.87 -3.24
C ALA A 56 12.78 -9.73 -2.23
N GLY A 57 11.97 -9.99 -1.21
CA GLY A 57 11.69 -9.04 -0.14
C GLY A 57 10.63 -7.99 -0.51
N PRO A 58 10.57 -6.86 0.21
CA PRO A 58 9.50 -5.88 0.06
C PRO A 58 9.46 -5.23 -1.33
N ARG A 59 8.32 -5.32 -2.00
CA ARG A 59 8.11 -4.76 -3.36
C ARG A 59 7.10 -3.64 -3.40
N MET A 60 5.91 -3.82 -2.78
CA MET A 60 4.88 -2.79 -2.71
C MET A 60 4.50 -2.52 -1.26
N ALA A 61 4.08 -1.29 -0.98
CA ALA A 61 3.85 -0.84 0.38
C ALA A 61 2.55 -1.40 0.96
N GLY A 62 2.56 -1.67 2.25
CA GLY A 62 1.33 -1.75 3.04
C GLY A 62 0.71 -0.36 3.24
N ALA A 63 -0.55 -0.31 3.64
CA ALA A 63 -1.28 0.93 3.84
C ALA A 63 -2.01 0.99 5.18
N VAL A 64 -1.85 2.11 5.88
CA VAL A 64 -2.69 2.53 6.99
C VAL A 64 -3.54 3.70 6.53
N ARG A 65 -4.82 3.69 6.84
CA ARG A 65 -5.71 4.85 6.73
C ARG A 65 -6.11 5.32 8.11
N PHE A 66 -6.20 6.62 8.29
CA PHE A 66 -6.77 7.22 9.49
C PHE A 66 -7.70 8.36 9.14
N ASP A 67 -8.86 8.32 9.78
CA ASP A 67 -9.90 9.35 9.74
C ASP A 67 -10.32 9.59 11.18
N MET A 68 -10.10 10.80 11.71
CA MET A 68 -10.36 11.10 13.10
C MET A 68 -10.97 12.47 13.30
N THR A 69 -11.75 12.60 14.37
CA THR A 69 -12.39 13.85 14.77
C THR A 69 -12.02 14.20 16.21
N PHE A 70 -11.40 15.36 16.37
CA PHE A 70 -11.21 15.99 17.67
C PHE A 70 -12.50 16.71 18.06
N HIS A 71 -12.98 16.46 19.28
CA HIS A 71 -14.18 17.06 19.83
C HIS A 71 -13.83 18.03 20.95
N GLY A 72 -14.37 19.22 20.83
CA GLY A 72 -14.25 20.27 21.81
C GLY A 72 -15.61 20.81 22.24
N ARG A 73 -15.69 22.11 22.43
CA ARG A 73 -16.94 22.84 22.71
C ARG A 73 -16.88 24.20 22.05
N ALA A 74 -17.87 24.48 21.20
CA ALA A 74 -17.99 25.74 20.50
C ALA A 74 -18.06 26.94 21.44
N GLY A 75 -17.63 28.08 20.95
CA GLY A 75 -17.68 29.34 21.71
C GLY A 75 -17.28 30.56 20.90
N HIS A 76 -17.45 31.74 21.52
CA HIS A 76 -17.07 32.98 20.88
C HIS A 76 -15.55 33.15 20.90
N GLY A 77 -14.94 33.51 19.79
CA GLY A 77 -13.48 33.63 19.64
C GLY A 77 -12.82 34.63 20.57
N SER A 78 -13.58 35.63 21.10
CA SER A 78 -13.07 36.59 22.09
C SER A 78 -12.94 36.03 23.53
N ARG A 79 -13.58 34.89 23.80
CA ARG A 79 -13.57 34.25 25.14
C ARG A 79 -13.24 32.75 25.00
N PRO A 80 -11.99 32.43 24.55
CA PRO A 80 -11.57 31.04 24.36
C PRO A 80 -11.54 30.25 25.68
N ASP A 81 -11.41 30.92 26.82
CA ASP A 81 -11.48 30.35 28.17
C ASP A 81 -12.83 29.69 28.48
N LEU A 82 -13.91 30.12 27.82
CA LEU A 82 -15.27 29.60 27.99
C LEU A 82 -15.59 28.48 26.97
N SER A 83 -14.65 28.14 26.10
CA SER A 83 -14.80 27.08 25.07
C SER A 83 -13.77 25.95 25.26
N ILE A 84 -13.78 24.97 24.39
CA ILE A 84 -12.74 23.96 24.26
C ILE A 84 -12.42 23.89 22.76
N ASN A 85 -11.28 24.45 22.37
CA ASN A 85 -10.93 24.60 20.95
C ASN A 85 -10.27 23.34 20.40
N PRO A 86 -10.92 22.57 19.50
CA PRO A 86 -10.34 21.34 18.93
C PRO A 86 -9.30 21.60 17.83
N ILE A 87 -9.23 22.82 17.28
CA ILE A 87 -8.25 23.19 16.26
C ILE A 87 -6.82 23.07 16.82
N VAL A 88 -6.63 23.51 18.07
CA VAL A 88 -5.29 23.57 18.67
C VAL A 88 -4.65 22.19 18.81
N PRO A 89 -5.27 21.19 19.47
CA PRO A 89 -4.68 19.85 19.57
C PRO A 89 -4.58 19.15 18.21
N ALA A 90 -5.52 19.35 17.30
CA ALA A 90 -5.45 18.81 15.97
C ALA A 90 -4.24 19.36 15.18
N ALA A 91 -3.96 20.65 15.28
CA ALA A 91 -2.77 21.27 14.68
C ALA A 91 -1.46 20.80 15.33
N HIS A 92 -1.42 20.66 16.66
CA HIS A 92 -0.25 20.12 17.36
C HIS A 92 0.03 18.68 16.94
N MET A 93 -0.99 17.85 16.83
CA MET A 93 -0.85 16.46 16.37
C MET A 93 -0.16 16.38 15.01
N VAL A 94 -0.46 17.26 14.06
CA VAL A 94 0.17 17.27 12.73
C VAL A 94 1.70 17.38 12.82
N GLY A 95 2.18 18.27 13.70
CA GLY A 95 3.63 18.43 13.92
C GLY A 95 4.24 17.28 14.73
N GLU A 96 3.49 16.71 15.67
CA GLU A 96 3.96 15.65 16.55
C GLU A 96 4.09 14.29 15.85
N LEU A 97 3.24 13.99 14.86
CA LEU A 97 3.26 12.71 14.17
C LEU A 97 4.61 12.36 13.52
N ASP A 98 5.24 13.30 12.85
CA ASP A 98 6.55 13.08 12.21
C ASP A 98 7.63 12.82 13.28
N SER A 99 7.60 13.57 14.38
CA SER A 99 8.48 13.38 15.52
C SER A 99 8.27 12.02 16.19
N ALA A 100 7.03 11.65 16.44
CA ALA A 100 6.68 10.38 17.08
C ALA A 100 7.15 9.19 16.24
N LEU A 101 6.90 9.22 14.92
CA LEU A 101 7.34 8.17 14.00
C LEU A 101 8.87 8.02 14.01
N ARG A 102 9.61 9.10 13.87
CA ARG A 102 11.09 9.07 13.83
C ARG A 102 11.73 8.58 15.13
N ASN A 103 11.09 8.81 16.27
CA ASN A 103 11.66 8.47 17.58
C ASN A 103 11.17 7.11 18.12
N GLN A 104 10.11 6.54 17.59
CA GLN A 104 9.48 5.34 18.16
C GLN A 104 9.37 4.16 17.18
N LEU A 105 9.36 4.43 15.86
CA LEU A 105 9.44 3.35 14.88
C LEU A 105 10.87 2.82 14.82
N ASN A 106 11.02 1.51 14.51
CA ASN A 106 12.34 0.92 14.30
C ASN A 106 13.10 1.73 13.23
N ALA A 107 14.36 2.07 13.52
CA ALA A 107 15.19 2.89 12.63
C ALA A 107 15.42 2.28 11.23
N GLU A 108 15.32 0.95 11.11
CA GLU A 108 15.41 0.23 9.84
C GLU A 108 14.09 0.17 9.08
N SER A 109 12.96 0.45 9.74
CA SER A 109 11.64 0.45 9.11
C SER A 109 11.47 1.67 8.20
N ILE A 110 10.98 1.43 7.00
CA ILE A 110 10.61 2.48 6.06
C ILE A 110 9.12 2.72 6.19
N ALA A 111 8.75 3.90 6.67
CA ALA A 111 7.38 4.38 6.69
C ALA A 111 7.30 5.82 6.20
N THR A 112 6.23 6.13 5.47
CA THR A 112 5.86 7.50 5.11
C THR A 112 4.47 7.81 5.62
N LEU A 113 4.22 9.07 5.97
CA LEU A 113 2.92 9.52 6.43
C LEU A 113 2.51 10.77 5.65
N GLY A 114 1.29 10.74 5.12
CA GLY A 114 0.67 11.88 4.45
C GLY A 114 -0.63 12.28 5.15
N LEU A 115 -0.68 13.50 5.70
CA LEU A 115 -1.93 14.12 6.09
C LEU A 115 -2.58 14.73 4.85
N CYS A 116 -3.79 14.30 4.52
CA CYS A 116 -4.46 14.66 3.28
C CYS A 116 -5.61 15.65 3.49
N THR A 117 -6.21 15.65 4.67
CA THR A 117 -7.34 16.53 4.99
C THR A 117 -7.22 17.07 6.40
N PHE A 118 -7.46 18.38 6.52
CA PHE A 118 -7.70 19.05 7.78
C PHE A 118 -8.85 20.03 7.61
N ARG A 119 -9.93 19.86 8.37
CA ARG A 119 -11.13 20.72 8.30
C ARG A 119 -11.55 21.12 9.70
N ALA A 120 -11.72 22.42 9.96
CA ALA A 120 -12.20 22.92 11.23
C ALA A 120 -12.70 24.36 11.09
N GLY A 121 -13.90 24.64 11.60
CA GLY A 121 -14.49 25.97 11.64
C GLY A 121 -14.91 26.51 10.28
N ASP A 122 -15.89 27.43 10.30
CA ASP A 122 -16.49 28.00 9.11
C ASP A 122 -16.41 29.54 9.09
N THR A 123 -16.08 30.15 10.26
CA THR A 123 -16.07 31.60 10.41
C THR A 123 -14.96 32.08 11.36
N TRP A 124 -14.52 33.32 11.16
CA TRP A 124 -13.35 33.90 11.84
C TRP A 124 -13.52 34.17 13.34
N ASN A 125 -14.74 34.24 13.87
CA ASN A 125 -15.04 34.65 15.26
C ASN A 125 -15.72 33.59 16.10
N ILE A 126 -15.88 32.35 15.59
CA ILE A 126 -16.47 31.21 16.31
C ILE A 126 -15.44 30.08 16.41
N ILE A 127 -15.18 29.63 17.63
CA ILE A 127 -14.43 28.40 17.88
C ILE A 127 -15.35 27.23 17.55
N PRO A 128 -14.95 26.31 16.67
CA PRO A 128 -15.81 25.19 16.28
C PRO A 128 -15.92 24.13 17.37
N GLU A 129 -16.88 23.24 17.24
CA GLU A 129 -17.06 22.08 18.12
C GLU A 129 -16.14 20.92 17.73
N THR A 130 -15.77 20.82 16.46
CA THR A 130 -14.98 19.71 15.94
C THR A 130 -13.84 20.15 15.02
N ALA A 131 -12.80 19.32 14.94
CA ALA A 131 -11.76 19.38 13.92
C ALA A 131 -11.53 17.97 13.36
N PHE A 132 -11.62 17.81 12.05
CA PHE A 132 -11.45 16.54 11.34
C PHE A 132 -10.10 16.48 10.65
N LEU A 133 -9.42 15.33 10.82
CA LEU A 133 -8.18 14.99 10.13
C LEU A 133 -8.31 13.65 9.42
N SER A 134 -7.72 13.55 8.22
CA SER A 134 -7.64 12.31 7.47
C SER A 134 -6.30 12.21 6.73
N GLY A 135 -5.77 11.00 6.65
CA GLY A 135 -4.53 10.74 5.96
C GLY A 135 -4.22 9.26 5.81
N SER A 136 -3.03 8.99 5.33
CA SER A 136 -2.55 7.62 5.15
C SER A 136 -1.06 7.49 5.44
N ALA A 137 -0.64 6.29 5.84
CA ALA A 137 0.77 5.92 5.91
C ALA A 137 1.05 4.74 4.96
N ARG A 138 2.31 4.65 4.52
CA ARG A 138 2.85 3.53 3.74
C ARG A 138 4.02 2.93 4.49
N TYR A 139 4.17 1.61 4.42
CA TYR A 139 5.22 0.88 5.14
C TYR A 139 5.62 -0.38 4.38
N PHE A 140 6.78 -0.97 4.71
CA PHE A 140 7.35 -2.10 3.97
C PHE A 140 7.68 -3.34 4.82
N ASP A 141 7.46 -3.29 6.12
CA ASP A 141 7.52 -4.46 7.00
C ASP A 141 6.21 -4.64 7.78
N LYS A 142 5.79 -5.88 7.99
CA LYS A 142 4.47 -6.18 8.57
C LYS A 142 4.27 -5.63 9.98
N GLU A 143 5.34 -5.46 10.74
CA GLU A 143 5.25 -4.97 12.12
C GLU A 143 5.06 -3.45 12.18
N ALA A 144 5.55 -2.72 11.17
CA ALA A 144 5.45 -1.27 11.13
C ALA A 144 4.01 -0.76 11.01
N GLY A 145 3.15 -1.45 10.25
CA GLY A 145 1.77 -1.00 10.03
C GLY A 145 0.96 -0.82 11.34
N PRO A 146 0.85 -1.86 12.18
CA PRO A 146 0.21 -1.75 13.48
C PRO A 146 0.86 -0.71 14.41
N GLN A 147 2.20 -0.62 14.41
CA GLN A 147 2.93 0.37 15.22
C GLN A 147 2.64 1.81 14.77
N VAL A 148 2.63 2.07 13.46
CA VAL A 148 2.28 3.38 12.89
C VAL A 148 0.85 3.77 13.27
N LEU A 149 -0.11 2.85 13.17
CA LEU A 149 -1.50 3.10 13.56
C LEU A 149 -1.63 3.42 15.06
N ASP A 150 -0.93 2.67 15.91
CA ASP A 150 -0.90 2.90 17.35
C ASP A 150 -0.29 4.26 17.70
N LEU A 151 0.82 4.63 17.07
CA LEU A 151 1.47 5.93 17.25
C LEU A 151 0.56 7.10 16.82
N ILE A 152 -0.17 6.94 15.70
CA ILE A 152 -1.15 7.94 15.25
C ILE A 152 -2.23 8.16 16.32
N LYS A 153 -2.80 7.07 16.86
CA LYS A 153 -3.85 7.15 17.89
C LYS A 153 -3.32 7.74 19.20
N LYS A 154 -2.17 7.26 19.68
CA LYS A 154 -1.54 7.79 20.90
C LYS A 154 -1.22 9.28 20.82
N SER A 155 -0.69 9.73 19.67
CA SER A 155 -0.40 11.15 19.45
C SER A 155 -1.68 11.99 19.47
N ALA A 156 -2.75 11.51 18.83
CA ALA A 156 -4.04 12.18 18.82
C ALA A 156 -4.63 12.30 20.25
N GLU A 157 -4.65 11.21 20.98
CA GLU A 157 -5.19 11.15 22.36
C GLU A 157 -4.38 12.00 23.32
N ALA A 158 -3.06 11.98 23.23
CA ALA A 158 -2.19 12.78 24.08
C ALA A 158 -2.39 14.28 23.84
N THR A 159 -2.38 14.72 22.57
CA THR A 159 -2.61 16.13 22.25
C THR A 159 -4.01 16.60 22.61
N ALA A 160 -5.03 15.77 22.37
CA ALA A 160 -6.41 16.08 22.77
C ALA A 160 -6.55 16.25 24.29
N SER A 161 -5.95 15.35 25.06
CA SER A 161 -6.01 15.37 26.53
C SER A 161 -5.45 16.66 27.13
N ILE A 162 -4.32 17.15 26.63
CA ILE A 162 -3.72 18.43 27.07
C ILE A 162 -4.71 19.60 26.93
N HIS A 163 -5.55 19.56 25.89
CA HIS A 163 -6.50 20.62 25.55
C HIS A 163 -7.95 20.33 25.97
N ARG A 164 -8.18 19.34 26.83
CA ARG A 164 -9.52 18.93 27.30
C ARG A 164 -10.45 18.45 26.19
N CYS A 165 -9.91 18.09 25.05
CA CYS A 165 -10.62 17.50 23.92
C CYS A 165 -10.68 15.97 24.04
N THR A 166 -11.58 15.35 23.28
CA THR A 166 -11.61 13.91 23.04
C THR A 166 -11.42 13.63 21.55
N VAL A 167 -11.08 12.40 21.20
CA VAL A 167 -10.93 11.98 19.80
C VAL A 167 -11.81 10.78 19.53
N THR A 168 -12.47 10.77 18.39
CA THR A 168 -13.14 9.59 17.81
C THR A 168 -12.52 9.22 16.49
N TYR A 169 -12.59 7.92 16.15
CA TYR A 169 -12.03 7.36 14.93
C TYR A 169 -13.14 6.74 14.09
N GLU A 170 -13.12 7.02 12.79
CA GLU A 170 -13.99 6.33 11.86
C GLU A 170 -13.58 4.85 11.71
N PRO A 171 -14.51 3.94 11.36
CA PRO A 171 -14.21 2.52 11.13
C PRO A 171 -13.15 2.27 10.03
N THR A 172 -12.92 3.27 9.20
CA THR A 172 -11.87 3.29 8.17
C THR A 172 -10.47 3.47 8.74
N THR A 173 -10.33 3.85 10.04
CA THR A 173 -9.02 4.02 10.72
C THR A 173 -8.43 2.66 11.09
N LYS A 174 -7.66 2.10 10.18
CA LYS A 174 -7.08 0.74 10.31
C LYS A 174 -5.89 0.54 9.36
N VAL A 175 -5.17 -0.55 9.56
CA VAL A 175 -4.34 -1.15 8.52
C VAL A 175 -5.27 -1.65 7.42
N ILE A 176 -5.06 -1.20 6.18
CA ILE A 176 -5.90 -1.56 5.02
C ILE A 176 -5.32 -2.78 4.33
N LEU A 177 -4.02 -2.73 4.02
CA LEU A 177 -3.29 -3.78 3.32
C LEU A 177 -1.91 -3.97 3.96
N GLU A 178 -1.46 -5.21 4.01
CA GLU A 178 -0.09 -5.55 4.32
C GLU A 178 0.83 -5.26 3.12
N PRO A 179 2.14 -5.12 3.32
CA PRO A 179 3.07 -4.97 2.21
C PRO A 179 3.17 -6.27 1.39
N VAL A 180 3.40 -6.13 0.09
CA VAL A 180 3.81 -7.24 -0.77
C VAL A 180 5.29 -7.50 -0.53
N ILE A 181 5.59 -8.68 0.03
CA ILE A 181 6.95 -9.11 0.37
C ILE A 181 7.23 -10.43 -0.37
N ASN A 182 7.96 -10.35 -1.46
CA ASN A 182 8.27 -11.52 -2.27
C ASN A 182 9.05 -12.55 -1.47
N ASP A 183 8.56 -13.79 -1.49
CA ASP A 183 9.28 -14.94 -0.95
C ASP A 183 10.58 -15.15 -1.73
N PRO A 184 11.73 -15.32 -1.06
CA PRO A 184 13.03 -15.45 -1.73
C PRO A 184 13.12 -16.67 -2.64
N ALA A 185 12.53 -17.79 -2.27
CA ALA A 185 12.60 -19.03 -3.06
C ALA A 185 11.73 -18.91 -4.33
N VAL A 186 10.50 -18.40 -4.20
CA VAL A 186 9.61 -18.19 -5.33
C VAL A 186 10.20 -17.15 -6.29
N ALA A 187 10.68 -16.03 -5.77
CA ALA A 187 11.29 -14.98 -6.59
C ALA A 187 12.53 -15.47 -7.35
N ALA A 188 13.42 -16.21 -6.69
CA ALA A 188 14.62 -16.77 -7.30
C ALA A 188 14.26 -17.77 -8.41
N ARG A 189 13.36 -18.70 -8.12
CA ARG A 189 12.93 -19.73 -9.11
C ARG A 189 12.33 -19.09 -10.37
N VAL A 190 11.47 -18.07 -10.22
CA VAL A 190 10.90 -17.37 -11.37
C VAL A 190 11.96 -16.58 -12.12
N SER A 191 12.87 -15.89 -11.40
CA SER A 191 13.99 -15.16 -12.03
C SER A 191 14.89 -16.08 -12.85
N ASP A 192 15.29 -17.22 -12.26
CA ASP A 192 16.17 -18.20 -12.93
C ASP A 192 15.49 -18.78 -14.17
N GLY A 193 14.20 -19.13 -14.05
CA GLY A 193 13.44 -19.64 -15.19
C GLY A 193 13.23 -18.59 -16.29
N LEU A 194 13.06 -17.33 -15.95
CA LEU A 194 13.01 -16.23 -16.94
C LEU A 194 14.36 -16.02 -17.61
N ALA A 195 15.45 -16.06 -16.86
CA ALA A 195 16.79 -15.96 -17.44
C ALA A 195 17.09 -17.10 -18.42
N GLU A 196 16.64 -18.32 -18.10
CA GLU A 196 16.77 -19.49 -18.98
C GLU A 196 15.92 -19.36 -20.23
N MET A 197 14.66 -18.93 -20.11
CA MET A 197 13.68 -18.89 -21.22
C MET A 197 13.86 -17.67 -22.12
N CYS A 198 14.12 -16.49 -21.54
CA CYS A 198 14.09 -15.20 -22.22
C CYS A 198 15.45 -14.50 -22.29
N GLY A 199 16.46 -15.00 -21.56
CA GLY A 199 17.75 -14.36 -21.38
C GLY A 199 17.84 -13.52 -20.10
N ALA A 200 19.00 -13.49 -19.46
CA ALA A 200 19.18 -12.80 -18.18
C ALA A 200 19.01 -11.27 -18.27
N ASP A 201 19.11 -10.71 -19.47
CA ASP A 201 18.96 -9.29 -19.72
C ASP A 201 17.53 -8.78 -19.55
N VAL A 202 16.50 -9.66 -19.50
CA VAL A 202 15.14 -9.25 -19.20
C VAL A 202 14.96 -8.87 -17.73
N LEU A 203 15.83 -9.32 -16.82
CA LEU A 203 15.73 -9.08 -15.39
C LEU A 203 16.29 -7.71 -15.01
N ASP A 204 15.53 -6.93 -14.27
CA ASP A 204 15.97 -5.71 -13.58
C ASP A 204 16.07 -5.98 -12.08
N GLN A 205 17.30 -5.99 -11.56
CA GLN A 205 17.60 -6.24 -10.15
C GLN A 205 17.68 -4.94 -9.32
N ASP A 206 17.77 -3.80 -9.99
CA ASP A 206 17.95 -2.49 -9.35
C ASP A 206 16.64 -1.73 -9.17
N CYS A 207 15.53 -2.29 -9.67
CA CYS A 207 14.20 -1.71 -9.51
C CYS A 207 13.85 -1.55 -8.03
N GLY A 208 13.66 -0.31 -7.60
CA GLY A 208 13.33 0.05 -6.23
C GLY A 208 11.94 -0.44 -5.79
N ARG A 209 11.63 -0.21 -4.52
CA ARG A 209 10.30 -0.48 -3.95
C ARG A 209 9.28 0.51 -4.48
N TRP A 210 8.06 0.05 -4.70
CA TRP A 210 6.96 0.92 -5.10
C TRP A 210 6.02 1.22 -3.93
N TYR A 211 5.71 2.50 -3.71
CA TYR A 211 4.89 2.95 -2.58
C TYR A 211 3.38 2.80 -2.81
N ALA A 212 2.94 2.25 -3.95
CA ALA A 212 1.58 1.78 -4.14
C ALA A 212 1.30 0.55 -3.27
N SER A 213 0.04 0.31 -2.94
CA SER A 213 -0.43 -0.87 -2.21
C SER A 213 -1.18 -1.78 -3.18
N GLU A 214 -1.18 -3.10 -2.89
CA GLU A 214 -1.71 -4.12 -3.79
C GLU A 214 -2.45 -5.20 -2.99
N THR A 215 -3.65 -5.58 -3.44
CA THR A 215 -4.46 -6.62 -2.79
C THR A 215 -3.83 -7.99 -2.84
N PHE A 216 -2.88 -8.23 -3.74
CA PHE A 216 -2.11 -9.47 -3.80
C PHE A 216 -1.44 -9.83 -2.47
N SER A 217 -1.14 -8.84 -1.62
CA SER A 217 -0.66 -9.08 -0.25
C SER A 217 -1.58 -10.00 0.56
N ARG A 218 -2.90 -10.04 0.27
CA ARG A 218 -3.87 -10.91 0.94
C ARG A 218 -3.70 -12.38 0.55
N TYR A 219 -3.33 -12.67 -0.70
CA TYR A 219 -3.00 -14.04 -1.13
C TYR A 219 -1.74 -14.52 -0.39
N MET A 220 -0.76 -13.63 -0.22
CA MET A 220 0.49 -13.94 0.47
C MET A 220 0.34 -14.11 2.00
N GLU A 221 -0.83 -13.82 2.57
CA GLU A 221 -1.18 -14.21 3.95
C GLU A 221 -1.44 -15.72 4.07
N LYS A 222 -1.73 -16.41 2.95
CA LYS A 222 -2.08 -17.84 2.92
C LYS A 222 -0.93 -18.74 2.50
N CYS A 223 -0.08 -18.26 1.59
CA CYS A 223 1.02 -19.04 1.04
C CYS A 223 2.18 -18.12 0.63
N PRO A 224 3.41 -18.64 0.51
CA PRO A 224 4.51 -17.90 -0.09
C PRO A 224 4.17 -17.49 -1.52
N GLY A 225 4.70 -16.35 -1.96
CA GLY A 225 4.41 -15.86 -3.30
C GLY A 225 5.38 -14.79 -3.78
N ALA A 226 5.24 -14.41 -5.02
CA ALA A 226 6.00 -13.31 -5.61
C ALA A 226 5.15 -12.47 -6.56
N LEU A 227 5.38 -11.17 -6.54
CA LEU A 227 4.83 -10.21 -7.49
C LEU A 227 5.95 -9.64 -8.33
N GLY A 228 5.82 -9.77 -9.66
CA GLY A 228 6.72 -9.16 -10.63
C GLY A 228 6.27 -7.77 -11.03
N LEU A 229 7.19 -6.81 -11.10
CA LEU A 229 6.94 -5.50 -11.70
C LEU A 229 7.35 -5.57 -13.17
N LEU A 230 6.36 -5.52 -14.06
CA LEU A 230 6.52 -5.66 -15.50
C LEU A 230 6.69 -4.29 -16.15
N GLY A 231 7.81 -4.07 -16.84
CA GLY A 231 8.12 -2.83 -17.53
C GLY A 231 7.22 -2.58 -18.74
N ILE A 232 6.63 -1.39 -18.78
CA ILE A 232 5.69 -0.97 -19.83
C ILE A 232 6.10 0.33 -20.54
N LYS A 233 7.21 0.94 -20.11
CA LYS A 233 7.67 2.21 -20.64
C LYS A 233 8.30 2.03 -22.02
N ASN A 234 7.86 2.83 -22.96
CA ASN A 234 8.49 2.97 -24.29
C ASN A 234 8.36 4.43 -24.75
N GLU A 235 9.45 5.18 -24.61
CA GLU A 235 9.47 6.60 -24.96
C GLU A 235 9.15 6.86 -26.46
N LYS A 236 9.49 5.92 -27.33
CA LYS A 236 9.22 6.05 -28.78
C LYS A 236 7.73 5.96 -29.10
N LEU A 237 6.96 5.23 -28.29
CA LEU A 237 5.51 5.11 -28.40
C LEU A 237 4.77 6.10 -27.48
N GLY A 238 5.50 6.82 -26.62
CA GLY A 238 4.93 7.78 -25.68
C GLY A 238 4.29 7.15 -24.45
N SER A 239 4.54 5.85 -24.19
CA SER A 239 4.09 5.18 -22.96
C SER A 239 5.03 5.45 -21.78
N GLY A 240 4.55 5.21 -20.55
CA GLY A 240 5.31 5.40 -19.32
C GLY A 240 4.83 6.58 -18.47
N ALA A 241 3.67 7.16 -18.78
CA ALA A 241 3.02 8.12 -17.88
C ALA A 241 2.70 7.43 -16.53
N PRO A 242 2.72 8.17 -15.40
CA PRO A 242 2.41 7.60 -14.08
C PRO A 242 1.05 6.92 -14.04
N HIS A 243 0.93 5.88 -13.19
CA HIS A 243 -0.35 5.22 -12.90
C HIS A 243 -1.40 6.23 -12.43
N HIS A 244 -2.68 5.95 -12.69
CA HIS A 244 -3.83 6.83 -12.39
C HIS A 244 -3.76 8.21 -13.06
N ASN A 245 -3.00 8.35 -14.14
CA ASN A 245 -2.91 9.55 -14.95
C ASN A 245 -3.78 9.38 -16.22
N GLY A 246 -4.48 10.44 -16.63
CA GLY A 246 -5.31 10.41 -17.85
C GLY A 246 -4.52 10.20 -19.16
N LYS A 247 -3.19 10.23 -19.10
CA LYS A 247 -2.28 9.90 -20.20
C LYS A 247 -1.59 8.55 -20.03
N PHE A 248 -2.04 7.75 -19.06
CA PHE A 248 -1.48 6.42 -18.85
C PHE A 248 -1.66 5.58 -20.11
N ASP A 249 -0.56 4.98 -20.54
CA ASP A 249 -0.51 4.05 -21.68
C ASP A 249 0.64 3.07 -21.47
N LEU A 250 0.57 1.94 -22.15
CA LEU A 250 1.57 0.88 -22.05
C LEU A 250 1.98 0.38 -23.44
N ASP A 251 3.20 -0.11 -23.57
CA ASP A 251 3.62 -0.86 -24.72
C ASP A 251 3.15 -2.32 -24.59
N GLU A 252 2.23 -2.75 -25.45
CA GLU A 252 1.64 -4.09 -25.42
C GLU A 252 2.66 -5.22 -25.64
N HIS A 253 3.85 -4.96 -26.14
CA HIS A 253 4.93 -5.96 -26.21
C HIS A 253 5.33 -6.47 -24.81
N ALA A 254 5.05 -5.73 -23.75
CA ALA A 254 5.24 -6.19 -22.38
C ALA A 254 4.48 -7.49 -22.08
N MET A 255 3.31 -7.71 -22.69
CA MET A 255 2.47 -8.89 -22.45
C MET A 255 3.18 -10.20 -22.77
N VAL A 256 4.12 -10.22 -23.73
CA VAL A 256 4.89 -11.41 -24.05
C VAL A 256 5.74 -11.85 -22.86
N LEU A 257 6.47 -10.93 -22.26
CA LEU A 257 7.30 -11.22 -21.09
C LEU A 257 6.43 -11.53 -19.86
N GLY A 258 5.27 -10.86 -19.72
CA GLY A 258 4.27 -11.16 -18.70
C GLY A 258 3.80 -12.63 -18.80
N ALA A 259 3.36 -13.06 -19.95
CA ALA A 259 2.92 -14.44 -20.18
C ALA A 259 4.06 -15.47 -19.96
N CYS A 260 5.29 -15.15 -20.36
CA CYS A 260 6.45 -15.99 -20.08
C CYS A 260 6.67 -16.16 -18.57
N SER A 261 6.52 -15.11 -17.76
CA SER A 261 6.72 -15.21 -16.32
C SER A 261 5.65 -16.05 -15.62
N GLU A 262 4.39 -15.97 -16.05
CA GLU A 262 3.32 -16.84 -15.56
C GLU A 262 3.56 -18.31 -15.92
N LEU A 263 4.02 -18.58 -17.15
CA LEU A 263 4.38 -19.93 -17.58
C LEU A 263 5.57 -20.48 -16.79
N VAL A 264 6.61 -19.69 -16.58
CA VAL A 264 7.77 -20.07 -15.77
C VAL A 264 7.34 -20.44 -14.35
N PHE A 265 6.51 -19.59 -13.70
CA PHE A 265 5.98 -19.89 -12.38
C PHE A 265 5.22 -21.22 -12.36
N ALA A 266 4.35 -21.48 -13.37
CA ALA A 266 3.53 -22.68 -13.41
C ALA A 266 4.31 -23.97 -13.71
N LEU A 267 5.41 -23.89 -14.48
CA LEU A 267 6.17 -25.06 -14.97
C LEU A 267 7.37 -25.43 -14.10
N LYS A 268 7.88 -24.49 -13.31
CA LYS A 268 9.11 -24.68 -12.51
C LYS A 268 8.83 -24.96 -11.02
N ASN A 269 7.60 -25.37 -10.68
CA ASN A 269 7.20 -25.74 -9.31
C ASN A 269 7.79 -27.07 -8.85
#